data_00c699503a64af0056ae019a14983141
#
_entry.id   00c699503a64af0056ae019a14983141
#
_cell.length_a   1.000
_cell.length_b   1.000
_cell.length_c   1.000
_cell.angle_alpha   90.00
_cell.angle_beta   90.00
_cell.angle_gamma   90.00
#
_symmetry.space_group_name_H-M   'P 1'
#
loop_
_entity.id
_entity.type
_entity.pdbx_description
1 polymer ?
#
loop_
_entity_poly.entity_id
_entity_poly.type
_entity_poly.pdbx_seq_one_letter_code
_entity_poly.pdbx_strand_id
1 'polypeptide(L)'
;MSAQTEREMELRRLLMTDFEAYARGCLFIRTKRGEVQRFRLNASQRYLHERLQNQFREKGRIRALVLKGRQVGISTYISGRLYWKTSHSYGVRAFILAHLDDASQNLFDMARRFHDNCPPLVKPQTGKANAKELSFSILDSGYKVATAGSTEVGRSQTIQLFHGSEVAFWPNAQNHAAGIRQAIANAPGTEVIFESTANSIGNVFHSEWKAAERGDSDYEAIFIPWFWHEEYETAAPADWSPPEAWLEYETAYQLRRGQTYWAWRKNRELAVAAGGTSDEPCWQFRQEYPANADEAFQTSGADAFIAPATVLRARKANVAGYGPIVLGVDPARGGGDKTGIVDRQGRRLGGNICKRIDSNDLMATAGEIQQIARKLNPTKIAIDTTGLGAGLYDRLRELMGDKVEGVNFGARAYNTTAYANRRAEMWDNLRQWFEDPAGVQIPDSDELQGDLCSVVRGPGATRFNSSGQLVLEPKEHVKERLTFSPDLGDAAALTHAIEISAVQASEDGDGANCGWMAS
;
A
#
# COMPACT_ATOMS: atom_id res chain seq x y z
N MET A 1 -31.54 48.57 4.36
CA MET A 1 -31.81 47.20 3.90
C MET A 1 -32.95 46.64 4.73
N SER A 2 -33.79 45.77 4.16
CA SER A 2 -34.85 45.14 4.96
C SER A 2 -34.21 44.13 5.96
N ALA A 3 -34.86 43.93 7.11
CA ALA A 3 -34.44 42.92 8.09
C ALA A 3 -34.34 41.50 7.50
N GLN A 4 -35.13 41.23 6.45
CA GLN A 4 -35.09 39.99 5.69
C GLN A 4 -33.79 39.86 4.88
N THR A 5 -33.35 40.94 4.22
CA THR A 5 -32.10 41.01 3.44
C THR A 5 -30.86 40.81 4.34
N GLU A 6 -30.90 41.40 5.55
CA GLU A 6 -29.80 41.24 6.53
C GLU A 6 -29.70 39.80 7.01
N ARG A 7 -30.80 39.13 7.33
CA ARG A 7 -30.82 37.70 7.71
C ARG A 7 -30.33 36.78 6.60
N GLU A 8 -30.71 37.05 5.34
CA GLU A 8 -30.23 36.29 4.20
C GLU A 8 -28.70 36.44 3.99
N MET A 9 -28.18 37.65 4.17
CA MET A 9 -26.73 37.91 4.08
C MET A 9 -25.97 37.24 5.21
N GLU A 10 -26.49 37.29 6.44
CA GLU A 10 -25.88 36.61 7.59
C GLU A 10 -25.89 35.09 7.40
N LEU A 11 -27.01 34.52 6.93
CA LEU A 11 -27.08 33.08 6.61
C LEU A 11 -26.12 32.70 5.51
N ARG A 12 -26.01 33.47 4.42
CA ARG A 12 -25.01 33.23 3.37
C ARG A 12 -23.59 33.24 3.93
N ARG A 13 -23.26 34.24 4.76
CA ARG A 13 -21.96 34.35 5.39
C ARG A 13 -21.64 33.11 6.25
N LEU A 14 -22.57 32.66 7.07
CA LEU A 14 -22.44 31.44 7.87
C LEU A 14 -22.16 30.22 6.98
N LEU A 15 -22.99 30.02 5.94
CA LEU A 15 -22.86 28.88 5.03
C LEU A 15 -21.57 28.89 4.19
N MET A 16 -20.96 30.07 3.97
CA MET A 16 -19.67 30.20 3.28
C MET A 16 -18.47 29.96 4.19
N THR A 17 -18.62 30.11 5.52
CA THR A 17 -17.51 30.05 6.47
C THR A 17 -17.52 28.80 7.36
N ASP A 18 -18.68 28.15 7.51
CA ASP A 18 -18.89 26.97 8.35
C ASP A 18 -19.36 25.78 7.49
N PHE A 19 -18.45 24.84 7.30
CA PHE A 19 -18.74 23.64 6.51
C PHE A 19 -19.81 22.75 7.16
N GLU A 20 -19.83 22.59 8.49
CA GLU A 20 -20.83 21.74 9.15
C GLU A 20 -22.24 22.34 9.03
N ALA A 21 -22.37 23.66 9.17
CA ALA A 21 -23.61 24.36 8.90
C ALA A 21 -24.04 24.20 7.43
N TYR A 22 -23.10 24.32 6.49
CA TYR A 22 -23.37 24.12 5.07
C TYR A 22 -23.80 22.69 4.76
N ALA A 23 -23.08 21.70 5.27
CA ALA A 23 -23.41 20.29 5.05
C ALA A 23 -24.82 19.97 5.54
N ARG A 24 -25.16 20.38 6.76
CA ARG A 24 -26.47 20.18 7.36
C ARG A 24 -27.60 20.93 6.62
N GLY A 25 -27.30 22.11 6.08
CA GLY A 25 -28.28 22.98 5.41
C GLY A 25 -28.46 22.69 3.93
N CYS A 26 -27.39 22.35 3.22
CA CYS A 26 -27.32 22.40 1.77
C CYS A 26 -26.94 21.09 1.07
N LEU A 27 -26.26 20.15 1.76
CA LEU A 27 -25.83 18.91 1.16
C LEU A 27 -26.80 17.75 1.44
N PHE A 28 -27.02 16.91 0.42
CA PHE A 28 -27.85 15.71 0.53
C PHE A 28 -27.04 14.48 0.15
N ILE A 29 -27.10 13.46 1.00
CA ILE A 29 -26.42 12.17 0.81
C ILE A 29 -27.44 11.06 0.61
N ARG A 30 -27.00 10.00 -0.08
CA ARG A 30 -27.75 8.74 -0.16
C ARG A 30 -27.26 7.81 0.93
N THR A 31 -28.17 7.34 1.78
CA THR A 31 -27.87 6.34 2.80
C THR A 31 -27.65 4.95 2.19
N LYS A 32 -27.10 4.01 2.97
CA LYS A 32 -27.00 2.59 2.58
C LYS A 32 -28.37 1.95 2.29
N ARG A 33 -29.46 2.50 2.85
CA ARG A 33 -30.85 2.08 2.58
C ARG A 33 -31.45 2.69 1.32
N GLY A 34 -30.69 3.54 0.60
CA GLY A 34 -31.16 4.21 -0.62
C GLY A 34 -31.90 5.53 -0.39
N GLU A 35 -32.14 5.93 0.85
CA GLU A 35 -32.83 7.18 1.21
C GLU A 35 -31.93 8.39 0.96
N VAL A 36 -32.51 9.49 0.50
CA VAL A 36 -31.81 10.76 0.33
C VAL A 36 -32.14 11.67 1.51
N GLN A 37 -31.11 12.02 2.28
CA GLN A 37 -31.27 12.87 3.47
C GLN A 37 -30.19 13.95 3.56
N ARG A 38 -30.40 14.95 4.43
CA ARG A 38 -29.43 16.01 4.69
C ARG A 38 -28.15 15.43 5.30
N PHE A 39 -27.01 15.96 4.86
CA PHE A 39 -25.71 15.49 5.33
C PHE A 39 -25.41 16.04 6.73
N ARG A 40 -25.45 15.16 7.72
CA ARG A 40 -24.98 15.42 9.07
C ARG A 40 -23.69 14.64 9.31
N LEU A 41 -22.64 15.32 9.77
CA LEU A 41 -21.36 14.67 10.03
C LEU A 41 -21.51 13.66 11.18
N ASN A 42 -21.00 12.44 10.98
CA ASN A 42 -20.81 11.45 12.05
C ASN A 42 -19.54 11.74 12.87
N ALA A 43 -19.27 10.96 13.92
CA ALA A 43 -18.12 11.17 14.81
C ALA A 43 -16.77 11.14 14.05
N SER A 44 -16.58 10.15 13.16
CA SER A 44 -15.37 10.03 12.33
C SER A 44 -15.14 11.23 11.42
N GLN A 45 -16.22 11.75 10.82
CA GLN A 45 -16.17 12.89 9.92
C GLN A 45 -15.93 14.22 10.67
N ARG A 46 -16.46 14.38 11.89
CA ARG A 46 -16.17 15.54 12.75
C ARG A 46 -14.72 15.55 13.19
N TYR A 47 -14.21 14.42 13.63
CA TYR A 47 -12.79 14.31 13.98
C TYR A 47 -11.89 14.69 12.80
N LEU A 48 -12.15 14.13 11.61
CA LEU A 48 -11.39 14.50 10.42
C LEU A 48 -11.52 16.00 10.13
N HIS A 49 -12.75 16.55 10.22
CA HIS A 49 -12.98 17.97 10.00
C HIS A 49 -12.15 18.85 10.93
N GLU A 50 -12.14 18.55 12.22
CA GLU A 50 -11.35 19.29 13.23
C GLU A 50 -9.85 19.23 12.93
N ARG A 51 -9.31 18.04 12.60
CA ARG A 51 -7.90 17.87 12.23
C ARG A 51 -7.53 18.71 11.00
N LEU A 52 -8.32 18.64 9.92
CA LEU A 52 -8.09 19.41 8.70
C LEU A 52 -8.23 20.92 8.93
N GLN A 53 -9.20 21.35 9.74
CA GLN A 53 -9.34 22.78 10.07
C GLN A 53 -8.21 23.31 10.94
N ASN A 54 -7.68 22.51 11.87
CA ASN A 54 -6.53 22.88 12.67
C ASN A 54 -5.30 23.04 11.77
N GLN A 55 -5.02 22.07 10.90
CA GLN A 55 -3.90 22.15 9.95
C GLN A 55 -4.05 23.37 9.02
N PHE A 56 -5.26 23.66 8.54
CA PHE A 56 -5.52 24.83 7.70
C PHE A 56 -5.26 26.15 8.44
N ARG A 57 -5.67 26.25 9.70
CA ARG A 57 -5.42 27.45 10.54
C ARG A 57 -3.94 27.65 10.82
N GLU A 58 -3.20 26.59 11.06
CA GLU A 58 -1.77 26.64 11.39
C GLU A 58 -0.88 26.86 10.15
N LYS A 59 -1.18 26.14 9.05
CA LYS A 59 -0.30 26.08 7.87
C LYS A 59 -0.84 26.81 6.64
N GLY A 60 -2.07 27.33 6.70
CA GLY A 60 -2.76 27.95 5.56
C GLY A 60 -3.13 26.98 4.43
N ARG A 61 -2.81 25.69 4.57
CA ARG A 61 -3.05 24.65 3.56
C ARG A 61 -3.30 23.29 4.22
N ILE A 62 -3.84 22.34 3.47
CA ILE A 62 -4.05 20.97 3.95
C ILE A 62 -3.21 19.99 3.14
N ARG A 63 -2.51 19.11 3.85
CA ARG A 63 -1.81 17.94 3.34
C ARG A 63 -2.10 16.80 4.30
N ALA A 64 -2.99 15.87 3.92
CA ALA A 64 -3.46 14.82 4.82
C ALA A 64 -3.43 13.44 4.16
N LEU A 65 -3.01 12.44 4.94
CA LEU A 65 -3.15 11.01 4.66
C LEU A 65 -4.15 10.45 5.65
N VAL A 66 -5.27 9.91 5.16
CA VAL A 66 -6.35 9.39 6.00
C VAL A 66 -6.42 7.88 5.85
N LEU A 67 -5.96 7.17 6.87
CA LEU A 67 -6.13 5.71 6.98
C LEU A 67 -7.40 5.43 7.77
N LYS A 68 -8.29 4.65 7.20
CA LYS A 68 -9.65 4.47 7.74
C LYS A 68 -10.13 3.03 7.68
N GLY A 69 -11.09 2.69 8.52
CA GLY A 69 -11.94 1.52 8.32
C GLY A 69 -12.85 1.67 7.09
N ARG A 70 -13.33 0.54 6.59
CA ARG A 70 -14.22 0.51 5.43
C ARG A 70 -15.54 1.22 5.72
N GLN A 71 -16.07 1.96 4.73
CA GLN A 71 -17.41 2.56 4.72
C GLN A 71 -17.77 3.47 5.92
N VAL A 72 -16.81 4.13 6.53
CA VAL A 72 -17.04 5.09 7.64
C VAL A 72 -17.43 6.50 7.15
N GLY A 73 -17.65 6.67 5.83
CA GLY A 73 -18.16 7.90 5.22
C GLY A 73 -17.15 9.00 4.94
N ILE A 74 -15.86 8.71 4.98
CA ILE A 74 -14.77 9.70 4.77
C ILE A 74 -14.78 10.25 3.36
N SER A 75 -14.90 9.43 2.32
CA SER A 75 -14.97 9.88 0.92
C SER A 75 -16.17 10.82 0.69
N THR A 76 -17.31 10.57 1.37
CA THR A 76 -18.49 11.47 1.34
C THR A 76 -18.17 12.83 1.96
N TYR A 77 -17.48 12.84 3.10
CA TYR A 77 -17.05 14.08 3.76
C TYR A 77 -16.11 14.89 2.86
N ILE A 78 -15.07 14.25 2.30
CA ILE A 78 -14.09 14.94 1.45
C ILE A 78 -14.80 15.50 0.18
N SER A 79 -15.63 14.69 -0.48
CA SER A 79 -16.41 15.15 -1.65
C SER A 79 -17.30 16.35 -1.33
N GLY A 80 -18.00 16.33 -0.18
CA GLY A 80 -18.82 17.45 0.27
C GLY A 80 -17.99 18.71 0.54
N ARG A 81 -16.82 18.55 1.18
CA ARG A 81 -15.89 19.64 1.46
C ARG A 81 -15.33 20.28 0.17
N LEU A 82 -14.93 19.46 -0.79
CA LEU A 82 -14.44 19.94 -2.07
C LEU A 82 -15.54 20.65 -2.87
N TYR A 83 -16.76 20.10 -2.87
CA TYR A 83 -17.91 20.74 -3.49
C TYR A 83 -18.20 22.10 -2.84
N TRP A 84 -18.24 22.16 -1.50
CA TRP A 84 -18.44 23.41 -0.77
C TRP A 84 -17.44 24.48 -1.19
N LYS A 85 -16.12 24.17 -1.20
CA LYS A 85 -15.08 25.13 -1.58
C LYS A 85 -15.20 25.57 -3.05
N THR A 86 -15.39 24.63 -3.97
CA THR A 86 -15.54 24.94 -5.40
C THR A 86 -16.78 25.77 -5.71
N SER A 87 -17.88 25.53 -5.01
CA SER A 87 -19.15 26.24 -5.22
C SER A 87 -19.21 27.64 -4.62
N HIS A 88 -18.19 28.05 -3.84
CA HIS A 88 -18.13 29.34 -3.15
C HIS A 88 -16.87 30.16 -3.42
N SER A 89 -15.92 29.63 -4.21
CA SER A 89 -14.64 30.29 -4.45
C SER A 89 -14.37 30.52 -5.94
N TYR A 90 -13.77 31.65 -6.28
CA TYR A 90 -13.36 31.97 -7.64
C TYR A 90 -12.08 31.24 -8.03
N GLY A 91 -12.03 30.73 -9.27
CA GLY A 91 -10.84 30.15 -9.89
C GLY A 91 -10.38 28.82 -9.30
N VAL A 92 -11.20 28.16 -8.47
CA VAL A 92 -10.80 26.92 -7.76
C VAL A 92 -11.11 25.69 -8.60
N ARG A 93 -10.10 24.88 -8.84
CA ARG A 93 -10.20 23.58 -9.52
C ARG A 93 -10.04 22.44 -8.52
N ALA A 94 -11.12 21.64 -8.37
CA ALA A 94 -11.07 20.40 -7.62
C ALA A 94 -10.87 19.21 -8.56
N PHE A 95 -9.97 18.31 -8.18
CA PHE A 95 -9.70 17.10 -8.93
C PHE A 95 -9.75 15.86 -8.02
N ILE A 96 -10.48 14.85 -8.44
CA ILE A 96 -10.61 13.58 -7.73
C ILE A 96 -10.02 12.47 -8.58
N LEU A 97 -9.22 11.64 -7.95
CA LEU A 97 -8.65 10.45 -8.55
C LEU A 97 -9.03 9.22 -7.74
N ALA A 98 -9.70 8.25 -8.34
CA ALA A 98 -10.07 6.99 -7.73
C ALA A 98 -9.40 5.79 -8.42
N HIS A 99 -9.32 4.67 -7.72
CA HIS A 99 -8.64 3.46 -8.21
C HIS A 99 -9.37 2.77 -9.38
N LEU A 100 -10.71 2.83 -9.43
CA LEU A 100 -11.58 2.22 -10.46
C LEU A 100 -12.54 3.24 -11.06
N ASP A 101 -13.01 2.97 -12.28
CA ASP A 101 -13.95 3.85 -13.00
C ASP A 101 -15.31 3.92 -12.27
N ASP A 102 -15.84 2.81 -11.79
CA ASP A 102 -17.08 2.78 -10.98
C ASP A 102 -16.94 3.62 -9.69
N ALA A 103 -15.77 3.59 -9.04
CA ALA A 103 -15.51 4.42 -7.87
C ALA A 103 -15.46 5.91 -8.23
N SER A 104 -14.83 6.26 -9.37
CA SER A 104 -14.82 7.61 -9.90
C SER A 104 -16.24 8.12 -10.20
N GLN A 105 -17.06 7.30 -10.85
CA GLN A 105 -18.45 7.62 -11.16
C GLN A 105 -19.28 7.83 -9.89
N ASN A 106 -19.13 6.95 -8.89
CA ASN A 106 -19.84 7.08 -7.61
C ASN A 106 -19.48 8.40 -6.89
N LEU A 107 -18.21 8.79 -6.88
CA LEU A 107 -17.77 10.06 -6.29
C LEU A 107 -18.33 11.28 -7.07
N PHE A 108 -18.38 11.17 -8.39
CA PHE A 108 -18.97 12.22 -9.21
C PHE A 108 -20.48 12.34 -9.02
N ASP A 109 -21.20 11.23 -8.90
CA ASP A 109 -22.64 11.21 -8.62
C ASP A 109 -22.97 11.82 -7.24
N MET A 110 -22.06 11.72 -6.26
CA MET A 110 -22.20 12.46 -5.00
C MET A 110 -22.14 13.97 -5.24
N ALA A 111 -21.16 14.46 -5.99
CA ALA A 111 -21.03 15.89 -6.30
C ALA A 111 -22.23 16.43 -7.08
N ARG A 112 -22.72 15.66 -8.06
CA ARG A 112 -23.96 16.00 -8.79
C ARG A 112 -25.16 16.09 -7.86
N ARG A 113 -25.33 15.10 -6.98
CA ARG A 113 -26.43 15.12 -5.99
C ARG A 113 -26.35 16.33 -5.08
N PHE A 114 -25.14 16.72 -4.62
CA PHE A 114 -24.97 17.95 -3.85
C PHE A 114 -25.45 19.16 -4.65
N HIS A 115 -25.04 19.25 -5.92
CA HIS A 115 -25.41 20.37 -6.78
C HIS A 115 -26.89 20.40 -7.11
N ASP A 116 -27.49 19.26 -7.48
CA ASP A 116 -28.90 19.18 -7.87
C ASP A 116 -29.83 19.57 -6.73
N ASN A 117 -29.50 19.20 -5.49
CA ASN A 117 -30.29 19.48 -4.30
C ASN A 117 -29.84 20.75 -3.53
N CYS A 118 -28.84 21.48 -4.05
CA CYS A 118 -28.35 22.69 -3.39
C CYS A 118 -29.45 23.78 -3.37
N PRO A 119 -29.75 24.42 -2.21
CA PRO A 119 -30.73 25.49 -2.13
C PRO A 119 -30.39 26.68 -3.06
N PRO A 120 -31.40 27.30 -3.71
CA PRO A 120 -31.17 28.41 -4.65
C PRO A 120 -30.36 29.56 -4.06
N LEU A 121 -30.48 29.80 -2.74
CA LEU A 121 -29.75 30.84 -2.02
C LEU A 121 -28.24 30.79 -2.20
N VAL A 122 -27.65 29.57 -2.29
CA VAL A 122 -26.19 29.32 -2.35
C VAL A 122 -25.79 28.47 -3.54
N LYS A 123 -26.71 28.09 -4.41
CA LYS A 123 -26.42 27.29 -5.60
C LYS A 123 -25.70 28.13 -6.65
N PRO A 124 -24.46 27.75 -7.05
CA PRO A 124 -23.74 28.45 -8.11
C PRO A 124 -24.40 28.18 -9.48
N GLN A 125 -24.26 29.12 -10.41
CA GLN A 125 -24.70 28.91 -11.79
C GLN A 125 -23.87 27.82 -12.46
N THR A 126 -24.55 26.80 -12.97
CA THR A 126 -23.93 25.70 -13.70
C THR A 126 -23.38 26.19 -15.04
N GLY A 127 -22.15 25.91 -15.32
CA GLY A 127 -21.54 26.06 -16.65
C GLY A 127 -21.63 24.73 -17.42
N LYS A 128 -20.52 24.02 -17.51
CA LYS A 128 -20.44 22.70 -18.15
C LYS A 128 -20.81 21.60 -17.15
N ALA A 129 -21.68 20.69 -17.55
CA ALA A 129 -22.00 19.49 -16.78
C ALA A 129 -22.03 18.28 -17.72
N ASN A 130 -21.11 17.32 -17.52
CA ASN A 130 -21.05 16.07 -18.26
C ASN A 130 -20.76 14.89 -17.30
N ALA A 131 -20.38 13.74 -17.79
CA ALA A 131 -20.14 12.54 -16.97
C ALA A 131 -18.94 12.63 -16.02
N LYS A 132 -17.96 13.52 -16.26
CA LYS A 132 -16.71 13.60 -15.52
C LYS A 132 -16.34 15.03 -15.05
N GLU A 133 -17.15 16.03 -15.40
CA GLU A 133 -16.86 17.43 -15.10
C GLU A 133 -18.13 18.21 -14.75
N LEU A 134 -18.07 18.97 -13.68
CA LEU A 134 -19.07 19.95 -13.25
C LEU A 134 -18.36 21.29 -13.04
N SER A 135 -18.74 22.33 -13.83
CA SER A 135 -18.14 23.66 -13.70
C SER A 135 -19.18 24.72 -13.33
N PHE A 136 -18.70 25.83 -12.76
CA PHE A 136 -19.49 26.97 -12.32
C PHE A 136 -19.02 28.21 -13.07
N SER A 137 -19.82 28.64 -14.07
CA SER A 137 -19.39 29.63 -15.07
C SER A 137 -19.01 30.99 -14.50
N ILE A 138 -19.80 31.50 -13.53
CA ILE A 138 -19.56 32.82 -12.90
C ILE A 138 -18.31 32.77 -12.01
N LEU A 139 -18.06 31.62 -11.34
CA LEU A 139 -16.95 31.46 -10.41
C LEU A 139 -15.65 31.07 -11.12
N ASP A 140 -15.68 30.76 -12.41
CA ASP A 140 -14.56 30.11 -13.11
C ASP A 140 -13.94 28.97 -12.29
N SER A 141 -14.77 28.20 -11.61
CA SER A 141 -14.38 27.08 -10.77
C SER A 141 -14.96 25.78 -11.31
N GLY A 142 -14.43 24.65 -10.87
CA GLY A 142 -14.88 23.38 -11.39
C GLY A 142 -14.40 22.17 -10.59
N TYR A 143 -15.11 21.06 -10.83
CA TYR A 143 -14.94 19.78 -10.19
C TYR A 143 -14.78 18.71 -11.26
N LYS A 144 -13.67 17.97 -11.25
CA LYS A 144 -13.35 16.95 -12.25
C LYS A 144 -12.97 15.63 -11.57
N VAL A 145 -13.39 14.50 -12.16
CA VAL A 145 -13.01 13.17 -11.70
C VAL A 145 -12.25 12.40 -12.79
N ALA A 146 -11.35 11.52 -12.36
CA ALA A 146 -10.60 10.61 -13.23
C ALA A 146 -10.29 9.30 -12.50
N THR A 147 -9.78 8.32 -13.25
CA THR A 147 -9.38 7.00 -12.75
C THR A 147 -7.86 6.83 -12.84
N ALA A 148 -7.25 6.25 -11.81
CA ALA A 148 -5.80 6.06 -11.73
C ALA A 148 -5.21 5.11 -12.80
N GLY A 149 -6.05 4.35 -13.50
CA GLY A 149 -5.63 3.54 -14.66
C GLY A 149 -5.31 4.32 -15.93
N SER A 150 -5.63 5.63 -16.00
CA SER A 150 -5.34 6.47 -17.17
C SER A 150 -3.99 7.15 -17.05
N THR A 151 -3.20 7.15 -18.12
CA THR A 151 -1.81 7.65 -18.14
C THR A 151 -1.66 9.17 -18.12
N GLU A 152 -2.73 9.94 -18.30
CA GLU A 152 -2.71 11.40 -18.49
C GLU A 152 -3.36 12.20 -17.35
N VAL A 153 -3.21 11.74 -16.12
CA VAL A 153 -3.90 12.36 -14.99
C VAL A 153 -3.18 13.63 -14.51
N GLY A 154 -3.87 14.78 -14.59
CA GLY A 154 -3.47 16.02 -13.89
C GLY A 154 -2.41 16.90 -14.56
N ARG A 155 -1.87 16.53 -15.73
CA ARG A 155 -0.73 17.27 -16.35
C ARG A 155 -1.10 18.59 -17.03
N SER A 156 -2.39 18.87 -17.27
CA SER A 156 -2.80 20.01 -18.11
C SER A 156 -3.42 21.20 -17.37
N GLN A 157 -3.64 21.12 -16.06
CA GLN A 157 -4.29 22.19 -15.28
C GLN A 157 -3.70 22.31 -13.88
N THR A 158 -3.59 23.54 -13.39
CA THR A 158 -3.25 23.79 -11.97
C THR A 158 -4.43 23.42 -11.10
N ILE A 159 -4.19 22.59 -10.09
CA ILE A 159 -5.19 22.07 -9.16
C ILE A 159 -4.99 22.72 -7.79
N GLN A 160 -6.06 23.20 -7.18
CA GLN A 160 -6.06 23.76 -5.83
C GLN A 160 -6.55 22.76 -4.80
N LEU A 161 -7.53 21.90 -5.16
CA LEU A 161 -8.15 20.93 -4.27
C LEU A 161 -8.01 19.54 -4.87
N PHE A 162 -7.41 18.62 -4.14
CA PHE A 162 -7.20 17.27 -4.61
C PHE A 162 -7.72 16.23 -3.61
N HIS A 163 -8.42 15.22 -4.14
CA HIS A 163 -8.84 14.05 -3.40
C HIS A 163 -8.36 12.77 -4.09
N GLY A 164 -7.44 12.06 -3.46
CA GLY A 164 -7.06 10.70 -3.84
C GLY A 164 -7.86 9.69 -3.04
N SER A 165 -8.70 8.90 -3.72
CA SER A 165 -9.55 7.90 -3.08
C SER A 165 -9.00 6.50 -3.31
N GLU A 166 -8.91 5.69 -2.23
CA GLU A 166 -8.38 4.33 -2.18
C GLU A 166 -6.95 4.23 -2.76
N VAL A 167 -6.07 5.12 -2.30
CA VAL A 167 -4.70 5.32 -2.82
C VAL A 167 -3.83 4.07 -2.69
N ALA A 168 -4.03 3.25 -1.65
CA ALA A 168 -3.30 2.00 -1.47
C ALA A 168 -3.56 0.97 -2.60
N PHE A 169 -4.63 1.17 -3.38
CA PHE A 169 -5.04 0.29 -4.49
C PHE A 169 -4.78 0.90 -5.87
N TRP A 170 -4.08 2.03 -5.97
CA TRP A 170 -3.82 2.65 -7.27
C TRP A 170 -2.77 1.87 -8.06
N PRO A 171 -3.05 1.52 -9.32
CA PRO A 171 -2.02 1.07 -10.23
C PRO A 171 -1.02 2.23 -10.48
N ASN A 172 0.27 1.93 -10.55
CA ASN A 172 1.34 2.93 -10.78
C ASN A 172 1.31 4.13 -9.79
N ALA A 173 0.95 3.89 -8.54
CA ALA A 173 0.71 4.92 -7.52
C ALA A 173 1.87 5.92 -7.36
N GLN A 174 3.14 5.49 -7.53
CA GLN A 174 4.32 6.38 -7.45
C GLN A 174 4.30 7.46 -8.54
N ASN A 175 4.00 7.07 -9.79
CA ASN A 175 3.95 8.00 -10.92
C ASN A 175 2.78 8.99 -10.77
N HIS A 176 1.62 8.51 -10.29
CA HIS A 176 0.47 9.36 -10.02
C HIS A 176 0.75 10.35 -8.90
N ALA A 177 1.29 9.89 -7.77
CA ALA A 177 1.64 10.76 -6.64
C ALA A 177 2.66 11.84 -7.03
N ALA A 178 3.69 11.49 -7.82
CA ALA A 178 4.67 12.44 -8.33
C ALA A 178 4.04 13.47 -9.28
N GLY A 179 3.20 13.03 -10.23
CA GLY A 179 2.51 13.92 -11.16
C GLY A 179 1.55 14.89 -10.47
N ILE A 180 0.81 14.41 -9.46
CA ILE A 180 -0.11 15.21 -8.67
C ILE A 180 0.64 16.28 -7.86
N ARG A 181 1.78 15.94 -7.23
CA ARG A 181 2.61 16.92 -6.49
C ARG A 181 3.09 18.06 -7.39
N GLN A 182 3.35 17.79 -8.68
CA GLN A 182 3.74 18.81 -9.65
C GLN A 182 2.55 19.66 -10.13
N ALA A 183 1.35 19.08 -10.24
CA ALA A 183 0.14 19.77 -10.69
C ALA A 183 -0.49 20.66 -9.61
N ILE A 184 -0.20 20.42 -8.34
CA ILE A 184 -0.78 21.16 -7.22
C ILE A 184 0.13 22.30 -6.83
N ALA A 185 -0.43 23.52 -6.83
CA ALA A 185 0.29 24.70 -6.36
C ALA A 185 0.64 24.57 -4.86
N ASN A 186 1.89 24.87 -4.52
CA ASN A 186 2.31 24.98 -3.12
C ASN A 186 1.96 26.38 -2.56
N ALA A 187 0.65 26.67 -2.48
CA ALA A 187 0.12 27.98 -2.12
C ALA A 187 -0.90 27.86 -0.97
N PRO A 188 -1.12 28.93 -0.21
CA PRO A 188 -2.21 29.01 0.76
C PRO A 188 -3.57 28.70 0.10
N GLY A 189 -4.47 28.08 0.85
CA GLY A 189 -5.80 27.69 0.36
C GLY A 189 -5.86 26.36 -0.36
N THR A 190 -4.72 25.73 -0.67
CA THR A 190 -4.69 24.43 -1.35
C THR A 190 -4.91 23.27 -0.37
N GLU A 191 -5.64 22.24 -0.83
CA GLU A 191 -5.91 21.03 -0.05
C GLU A 191 -5.58 19.77 -0.86
N VAL A 192 -4.79 18.89 -0.28
CA VAL A 192 -4.48 17.56 -0.80
C VAL A 192 -4.82 16.53 0.26
N ILE A 193 -5.79 15.69 -0.02
CA ILE A 193 -6.25 14.66 0.90
C ILE A 193 -6.20 13.32 0.17
N PHE A 194 -5.33 12.44 0.63
CA PHE A 194 -5.30 11.04 0.23
C PHE A 194 -6.04 10.21 1.29
N GLU A 195 -6.93 9.32 0.88
CA GLU A 195 -7.61 8.42 1.79
C GLU A 195 -7.60 6.99 1.27
N SER A 196 -7.50 6.03 2.18
CA SER A 196 -7.55 4.61 1.85
C SER A 196 -7.90 3.75 3.07
N THR A 197 -8.45 2.55 2.83
CA THR A 197 -8.18 1.40 3.67
C THR A 197 -6.75 0.92 3.39
N ALA A 198 -6.17 0.13 4.30
CA ALA A 198 -4.85 -0.43 4.07
C ALA A 198 -4.88 -1.53 2.99
N ASN A 199 -3.77 -1.70 2.31
CA ASN A 199 -3.54 -2.79 1.35
C ASN A 199 -2.14 -3.35 1.57
N SER A 200 -1.93 -4.06 2.68
CA SER A 200 -0.61 -4.56 3.11
C SER A 200 0.46 -3.46 3.30
N ILE A 201 1.67 -3.87 3.63
CA ILE A 201 2.86 -3.01 3.71
C ILE A 201 3.57 -2.96 2.35
N GLY A 202 4.45 -1.96 2.16
CA GLY A 202 5.33 -1.83 0.98
C GLY A 202 4.75 -1.04 -0.19
N ASN A 203 3.45 -0.71 -0.20
CA ASN A 203 2.87 0.16 -1.23
C ASN A 203 3.13 1.65 -0.94
N VAL A 204 2.82 2.52 -1.92
CA VAL A 204 3.07 3.97 -1.82
C VAL A 204 2.33 4.61 -0.65
N PHE A 205 1.07 4.23 -0.40
CA PHE A 205 0.30 4.80 0.70
C PHE A 205 0.90 4.46 2.06
N HIS A 206 1.38 3.21 2.25
CA HIS A 206 2.08 2.80 3.47
C HIS A 206 3.40 3.58 3.65
N SER A 207 4.21 3.72 2.59
CA SER A 207 5.48 4.45 2.65
C SER A 207 5.28 5.94 2.99
N GLU A 208 4.29 6.59 2.38
CA GLU A 208 3.92 7.99 2.68
C GLU A 208 3.37 8.12 4.12
N TRP A 209 2.56 7.14 4.57
CA TRP A 209 2.05 7.09 5.94
C TRP A 209 3.19 7.02 6.95
N LYS A 210 4.14 6.10 6.76
CA LYS A 210 5.31 5.98 7.66
C LYS A 210 6.21 7.21 7.62
N ALA A 211 6.39 7.86 6.48
CA ALA A 211 7.11 9.14 6.39
C ALA A 211 6.38 10.26 7.17
N ALA A 212 5.05 10.32 7.09
CA ALA A 212 4.25 11.29 7.84
C ALA A 212 4.31 11.04 9.36
N GLU A 213 4.25 9.78 9.81
CA GLU A 213 4.40 9.41 11.24
C GLU A 213 5.76 9.82 11.80
N ARG A 214 6.84 9.72 11.02
CA ARG A 214 8.19 10.15 11.43
C ARG A 214 8.43 11.66 11.34
N GLY A 215 7.50 12.42 10.74
CA GLY A 215 7.68 13.85 10.48
C GLY A 215 8.56 14.16 9.26
N ASP A 216 8.86 13.18 8.42
CA ASP A 216 9.68 13.29 7.20
C ASP A 216 8.85 13.77 5.99
N SER A 217 7.59 14.13 6.19
CA SER A 217 6.65 14.52 5.15
C SER A 217 5.86 15.77 5.54
N ASP A 218 5.44 16.57 4.56
CA ASP A 218 4.50 17.68 4.75
C ASP A 218 3.07 17.22 5.12
N TYR A 219 2.79 15.93 4.92
CA TYR A 219 1.48 15.35 5.19
C TYR A 219 1.28 15.02 6.67
N GLU A 220 0.05 15.15 7.11
CA GLU A 220 -0.41 14.72 8.43
C GLU A 220 -1.07 13.34 8.32
N ALA A 221 -0.59 12.37 9.10
CA ALA A 221 -1.19 11.04 9.21
C ALA A 221 -2.41 11.11 10.16
N ILE A 222 -3.59 10.77 9.65
CA ILE A 222 -4.86 10.80 10.39
C ILE A 222 -5.49 9.41 10.31
N PHE A 223 -5.53 8.71 11.45
CA PHE A 223 -6.14 7.39 11.56
C PHE A 223 -7.58 7.49 12.09
N ILE A 224 -8.49 6.69 11.50
CA ILE A 224 -9.90 6.63 11.88
C ILE A 224 -10.29 5.16 12.11
N PRO A 225 -10.46 4.73 13.39
CA PRO A 225 -10.79 3.36 13.72
C PRO A 225 -12.24 3.02 13.33
N TRP A 226 -12.48 1.73 13.07
CA TRP A 226 -13.78 1.25 12.65
C TRP A 226 -14.88 1.48 13.68
N PHE A 227 -14.58 1.36 14.97
CA PHE A 227 -15.55 1.39 16.05
C PHE A 227 -16.08 2.79 16.39
N TRP A 228 -15.60 3.84 15.72
CA TRP A 228 -16.22 5.16 15.79
C TRP A 228 -17.47 5.28 14.93
N HIS A 229 -17.74 4.28 14.08
CA HIS A 229 -18.93 4.28 13.24
C HIS A 229 -20.11 3.64 13.97
N GLU A 230 -21.17 4.42 14.19
CA GLU A 230 -22.36 4.03 14.97
C GLU A 230 -23.08 2.80 14.41
N GLU A 231 -23.03 2.58 13.08
CA GLU A 231 -23.64 1.41 12.45
C GLU A 231 -22.89 0.10 12.70
N TYR A 232 -21.68 0.14 13.25
CA TYR A 232 -20.87 -1.05 13.53
C TYR A 232 -21.11 -1.55 14.97
N GLU A 233 -22.37 -1.70 15.28
CA GLU A 233 -22.86 -2.22 16.55
C GLU A 233 -24.12 -3.07 16.31
N THR A 234 -24.23 -4.19 16.98
CA THR A 234 -25.39 -5.08 16.95
C THR A 234 -25.63 -5.61 18.36
N ALA A 235 -26.88 -5.63 18.82
CA ALA A 235 -27.22 -6.21 20.10
C ALA A 235 -26.76 -7.68 20.18
N ALA A 236 -25.93 -8.00 21.14
CA ALA A 236 -25.50 -9.37 21.39
C ALA A 236 -26.64 -10.18 22.04
N PRO A 237 -26.81 -11.48 21.69
CA PRO A 237 -27.69 -12.38 22.42
C PRO A 237 -27.30 -12.44 23.90
N ALA A 238 -28.29 -12.64 24.80
CA ALA A 238 -28.06 -12.63 26.23
C ALA A 238 -27.12 -13.76 26.71
N ASP A 239 -27.12 -14.86 25.98
CA ASP A 239 -26.29 -16.05 26.22
C ASP A 239 -24.94 -16.02 25.48
N TRP A 240 -24.67 -14.99 24.65
CA TRP A 240 -23.42 -14.87 23.93
C TRP A 240 -22.29 -14.33 24.81
N SER A 241 -21.19 -15.05 24.81
CA SER A 241 -19.90 -14.62 25.39
C SER A 241 -18.84 -14.56 24.31
N PRO A 242 -18.00 -13.51 24.29
CA PRO A 242 -16.91 -13.43 23.33
C PRO A 242 -15.89 -14.55 23.59
N PRO A 243 -15.32 -15.14 22.54
CA PRO A 243 -14.09 -15.92 22.65
C PRO A 243 -12.98 -15.10 23.33
N GLU A 244 -11.98 -15.78 23.90
CA GLU A 244 -10.89 -15.15 24.69
C GLU A 244 -10.18 -14.04 23.93
N ALA A 245 -9.77 -14.27 22.68
CA ALA A 245 -9.10 -13.26 21.85
C ALA A 245 -9.98 -12.02 21.58
N TRP A 246 -11.30 -12.18 21.50
CA TRP A 246 -12.24 -11.08 21.35
C TRP A 246 -12.50 -10.34 22.66
N LEU A 247 -12.38 -11.00 23.80
CA LEU A 247 -12.44 -10.35 25.12
C LEU A 247 -11.20 -9.47 25.35
N GLU A 248 -10.01 -9.97 24.95
CA GLU A 248 -8.78 -9.18 24.95
C GLU A 248 -8.89 -7.96 24.03
N TYR A 249 -9.42 -8.16 22.81
CA TYR A 249 -9.64 -7.09 21.84
C TYR A 249 -10.66 -6.05 22.36
N GLU A 250 -11.77 -6.49 22.96
CA GLU A 250 -12.77 -5.63 23.62
C GLU A 250 -12.11 -4.76 24.70
N THR A 251 -11.27 -5.37 25.55
CA THR A 251 -10.58 -4.69 26.64
C THR A 251 -9.54 -3.69 26.12
N ALA A 252 -8.73 -4.10 25.14
CA ALA A 252 -7.66 -3.27 24.58
C ALA A 252 -8.18 -1.99 23.93
N TYR A 253 -9.34 -2.05 23.25
CA TYR A 253 -9.93 -0.91 22.55
C TYR A 253 -11.17 -0.32 23.22
N GLN A 254 -11.50 -0.78 24.44
CA GLN A 254 -12.66 -0.31 25.22
C GLN A 254 -13.97 -0.36 24.42
N LEU A 255 -14.17 -1.47 23.70
CA LEU A 255 -15.36 -1.64 22.85
C LEU A 255 -16.60 -1.90 23.71
N ARG A 256 -17.75 -1.46 23.23
CA ARG A 256 -19.04 -1.89 23.77
C ARG A 256 -19.33 -3.33 23.33
N ARG A 257 -20.05 -4.06 24.16
CA ARG A 257 -20.42 -5.46 23.90
C ARG A 257 -21.07 -5.66 22.52
N GLY A 258 -21.93 -4.73 22.12
CA GLY A 258 -22.57 -4.76 20.80
C GLY A 258 -21.61 -4.55 19.63
N GLN A 259 -20.54 -3.77 19.84
CA GLN A 259 -19.47 -3.57 18.84
C GLN A 259 -18.61 -4.84 18.72
N THR A 260 -18.24 -5.45 19.85
CA THR A 260 -17.49 -6.71 19.86
C THR A 260 -18.28 -7.82 19.16
N TYR A 261 -19.58 -7.93 19.42
CA TYR A 261 -20.45 -8.91 18.76
C TYR A 261 -20.56 -8.67 17.26
N TRP A 262 -20.74 -7.40 16.84
CA TRP A 262 -20.73 -7.04 15.43
C TRP A 262 -19.39 -7.41 14.77
N ALA A 263 -18.27 -7.07 15.39
CA ALA A 263 -16.93 -7.32 14.87
C ALA A 263 -16.64 -8.82 14.77
N TRP A 264 -16.98 -9.61 15.77
CA TRP A 264 -16.86 -11.07 15.75
C TRP A 264 -17.67 -11.70 14.61
N ARG A 265 -18.92 -11.26 14.41
CA ARG A 265 -19.75 -11.72 13.28
C ARG A 265 -19.13 -11.35 11.94
N LYS A 266 -18.69 -10.11 11.80
CA LYS A 266 -18.06 -9.62 10.57
C LYS A 266 -16.76 -10.37 10.27
N ASN A 267 -15.96 -10.64 11.29
CA ASN A 267 -14.76 -11.46 11.17
C ASN A 267 -15.07 -12.88 10.66
N ARG A 268 -16.12 -13.52 11.18
CA ARG A 268 -16.54 -14.84 10.71
C ARG A 268 -16.99 -14.85 9.25
N GLU A 269 -17.72 -13.82 8.81
CA GLU A 269 -18.10 -13.65 7.40
C GLU A 269 -16.87 -13.59 6.50
N LEU A 270 -15.84 -12.82 6.89
CA LEU A 270 -14.59 -12.67 6.14
C LEU A 270 -13.77 -13.96 6.16
N ALA A 271 -13.64 -14.61 7.31
CA ALA A 271 -12.91 -15.87 7.45
C ALA A 271 -13.54 -17.01 6.63
N VAL A 272 -14.86 -17.13 6.60
CA VAL A 272 -15.58 -18.12 5.78
C VAL A 272 -15.36 -17.86 4.28
N ALA A 273 -15.38 -16.60 3.84
CA ALA A 273 -15.08 -16.24 2.45
C ALA A 273 -13.65 -16.64 2.03
N ALA A 274 -12.71 -16.68 2.99
CA ALA A 274 -11.34 -17.15 2.81
C ALA A 274 -11.15 -18.68 2.98
N GLY A 275 -12.24 -19.44 3.20
CA GLY A 275 -12.20 -20.91 3.38
C GLY A 275 -11.86 -21.39 4.79
N GLY A 276 -11.98 -20.53 5.80
CA GLY A 276 -11.68 -20.82 7.21
C GLY A 276 -12.79 -20.44 8.18
N THR A 277 -12.63 -20.85 9.45
CA THR A 277 -13.38 -20.35 10.61
C THR A 277 -12.37 -19.77 11.58
N SER A 278 -12.63 -18.57 12.12
CA SER A 278 -11.71 -17.95 13.07
C SER A 278 -12.47 -17.31 14.23
N ASP A 279 -12.13 -17.68 15.44
CA ASP A 279 -12.58 -17.04 16.68
C ASP A 279 -11.59 -15.95 17.15
N GLU A 280 -10.57 -15.68 16.35
CA GLU A 280 -9.62 -14.57 16.52
C GLU A 280 -9.81 -13.53 15.41
N PRO A 281 -9.50 -12.23 15.66
CA PRO A 281 -9.49 -11.22 14.61
C PRO A 281 -8.55 -11.60 13.46
N CYS A 282 -9.12 -12.02 12.31
CA CYS A 282 -8.34 -12.39 11.13
C CYS A 282 -7.73 -11.15 10.46
N TRP A 283 -6.74 -11.36 9.60
CA TRP A 283 -6.04 -10.26 8.93
C TRP A 283 -6.96 -9.44 8.02
N GLN A 284 -7.91 -10.07 7.32
CA GLN A 284 -8.88 -9.37 6.49
C GLN A 284 -9.74 -8.42 7.32
N PHE A 285 -10.17 -8.87 8.54
CA PHE A 285 -10.90 -8.02 9.44
C PHE A 285 -10.05 -6.83 9.88
N ARG A 286 -8.82 -7.06 10.30
CA ARG A 286 -7.89 -6.01 10.75
C ARG A 286 -7.54 -5.02 9.63
N GLN A 287 -7.42 -5.48 8.39
CA GLN A 287 -7.19 -4.62 7.23
C GLN A 287 -8.40 -3.75 6.88
N GLU A 288 -9.60 -4.35 6.84
CA GLU A 288 -10.83 -3.66 6.43
C GLU A 288 -11.47 -2.85 7.57
N TYR A 289 -11.32 -3.33 8.81
CA TYR A 289 -11.88 -2.74 10.02
C TYR A 289 -10.80 -2.60 11.11
N PRO A 290 -9.76 -1.79 10.88
CA PRO A 290 -8.65 -1.66 11.81
C PRO A 290 -9.05 -0.86 13.06
N ALA A 291 -8.53 -1.28 14.22
CA ALA A 291 -8.63 -0.52 15.47
C ALA A 291 -7.45 0.43 15.68
N ASN A 292 -6.31 0.17 15.02
CA ASN A 292 -5.16 1.06 14.98
C ASN A 292 -4.43 0.97 13.63
N ALA A 293 -3.49 1.89 13.37
CA ALA A 293 -2.78 1.95 12.10
C ALA A 293 -1.86 0.74 11.87
N ASP A 294 -1.21 0.24 12.91
CA ASP A 294 -0.28 -0.88 12.79
C ASP A 294 -1.02 -2.17 12.39
N GLU A 295 -2.19 -2.42 12.99
CA GLU A 295 -2.97 -3.60 12.60
C GLU A 295 -3.55 -3.49 11.18
N ALA A 296 -3.85 -2.27 10.72
CA ALA A 296 -4.34 -2.04 9.36
C ALA A 296 -3.35 -2.48 8.29
N PHE A 297 -2.07 -2.22 8.50
CA PHE A 297 -1.00 -2.56 7.57
C PHE A 297 -0.43 -3.97 7.77
N GLN A 298 -0.99 -4.77 8.67
CA GLN A 298 -0.52 -6.14 8.83
C GLN A 298 -0.71 -6.94 7.54
N THR A 299 0.34 -7.66 7.15
CA THR A 299 0.27 -8.62 6.05
C THR A 299 -0.51 -9.87 6.50
N SER A 300 -1.18 -10.50 5.56
CA SER A 300 -1.95 -11.74 5.75
C SER A 300 -1.09 -12.82 6.42
N GLY A 301 -1.29 -13.02 7.74
CA GLY A 301 -0.47 -13.97 8.48
C GLY A 301 -0.76 -15.44 8.17
N ALA A 302 -2.05 -15.77 7.98
CA ALA A 302 -2.47 -17.17 7.86
C ALA A 302 -2.19 -17.79 6.48
N ASP A 303 -2.22 -16.97 5.42
CA ASP A 303 -2.09 -17.44 4.04
C ASP A 303 -0.75 -17.12 3.40
N ALA A 304 0.11 -16.31 4.04
CA ALA A 304 1.42 -16.01 3.48
C ALA A 304 2.28 -17.28 3.35
N PHE A 305 2.94 -17.45 2.20
CA PHE A 305 3.82 -18.59 1.96
C PHE A 305 5.00 -18.61 2.93
N ILE A 306 5.58 -17.45 3.23
CA ILE A 306 6.52 -17.23 4.34
C ILE A 306 5.78 -16.46 5.43
N ALA A 307 5.61 -17.06 6.60
CA ALA A 307 4.82 -16.49 7.70
C ALA A 307 5.39 -15.14 8.19
N PRO A 308 4.58 -14.06 8.32
CA PRO A 308 5.05 -12.76 8.79
C PRO A 308 5.72 -12.79 10.15
N ALA A 309 5.25 -13.64 11.07
CA ALA A 309 5.88 -13.80 12.38
C ALA A 309 7.32 -14.27 12.28
N THR A 310 7.62 -15.15 11.31
CA THR A 310 8.98 -15.63 11.03
C THR A 310 9.87 -14.53 10.44
N VAL A 311 9.32 -13.74 9.49
CA VAL A 311 10.00 -12.58 8.91
C VAL A 311 10.28 -11.51 9.97
N LEU A 312 9.31 -11.18 10.82
CA LEU A 312 9.48 -10.23 11.93
C LEU A 312 10.52 -10.69 12.96
N ARG A 313 10.58 -11.99 13.25
CA ARG A 313 11.63 -12.56 14.10
C ARG A 313 13.00 -12.36 13.48
N ALA A 314 13.15 -12.61 12.17
CA ALA A 314 14.40 -12.42 11.43
C ALA A 314 14.85 -10.96 11.36
N ARG A 315 13.92 -10.00 11.29
CA ARG A 315 14.22 -8.54 11.35
C ARG A 315 14.83 -8.12 12.69
N LYS A 316 14.41 -8.76 13.78
CA LYS A 316 14.88 -8.47 15.14
C LYS A 316 16.12 -9.27 15.55
N ALA A 317 16.49 -10.27 14.75
CA ALA A 317 17.64 -11.11 15.05
C ALA A 317 18.97 -10.37 14.79
N ASN A 318 20.00 -10.77 15.52
CA ASN A 318 21.38 -10.31 15.29
C ASN A 318 22.26 -11.54 15.03
N VAL A 319 22.53 -11.82 13.76
CA VAL A 319 23.30 -12.98 13.30
C VAL A 319 24.48 -12.49 12.47
N ALA A 320 25.69 -12.91 12.82
CA ALA A 320 26.86 -12.58 12.03
C ALA A 320 26.82 -13.26 10.65
N GLY A 321 27.21 -12.56 9.60
CA GLY A 321 27.43 -13.13 8.28
C GLY A 321 28.66 -14.03 8.31
N TYR A 322 28.57 -15.19 7.68
CA TYR A 322 29.71 -16.14 7.56
C TYR A 322 29.67 -16.85 6.20
N GLY A 323 30.84 -17.25 5.73
CA GLY A 323 30.98 -17.96 4.45
C GLY A 323 30.83 -17.06 3.22
N PRO A 324 30.65 -17.66 2.05
CA PRO A 324 30.60 -16.96 0.77
C PRO A 324 29.35 -16.07 0.61
N ILE A 325 29.53 -14.99 -0.14
CA ILE A 325 28.44 -14.08 -0.48
C ILE A 325 27.80 -14.49 -1.82
N VAL A 326 26.49 -14.65 -1.84
CA VAL A 326 25.67 -14.82 -3.06
C VAL A 326 24.84 -13.58 -3.27
N LEU A 327 24.89 -13.00 -4.45
CA LEU A 327 24.06 -11.88 -4.84
C LEU A 327 22.90 -12.37 -5.73
N GLY A 328 21.67 -12.10 -5.37
CA GLY A 328 20.47 -12.35 -6.19
C GLY A 328 20.04 -11.08 -6.89
N VAL A 329 19.70 -11.18 -8.17
CA VAL A 329 19.25 -10.06 -9.01
C VAL A 329 18.00 -10.45 -9.77
N ASP A 330 16.89 -9.76 -9.53
CA ASP A 330 15.64 -9.87 -10.30
C ASP A 330 15.52 -8.65 -11.23
N PRO A 331 15.79 -8.78 -12.54
CA PRO A 331 15.83 -7.66 -13.47
C PRO A 331 14.45 -7.13 -13.82
N ALA A 332 14.32 -5.79 -13.88
CA ALA A 332 13.15 -5.12 -14.46
C ALA A 332 13.59 -3.96 -15.37
N ARG A 333 12.71 -3.54 -16.28
CA ARG A 333 12.94 -2.44 -17.22
C ARG A 333 11.86 -1.38 -17.08
N GLY A 334 11.82 -0.70 -15.93
CA GLY A 334 10.91 0.42 -15.72
C GLY A 334 9.41 0.08 -15.78
N GLY A 335 8.56 1.09 -15.82
CA GLY A 335 7.11 0.91 -15.98
C GLY A 335 6.34 0.50 -14.73
N GLY A 336 6.98 0.53 -13.57
CA GLY A 336 6.39 0.16 -12.27
C GLY A 336 7.14 -0.95 -11.56
N ASP A 337 7.86 -1.81 -12.28
CA ASP A 337 8.75 -2.82 -11.70
C ASP A 337 10.18 -2.27 -11.60
N LYS A 338 10.92 -2.66 -10.57
CA LYS A 338 12.30 -2.23 -10.32
C LYS A 338 13.22 -3.42 -10.22
N THR A 339 14.45 -3.28 -10.67
CA THR A 339 15.45 -4.34 -10.49
C THR A 339 15.73 -4.53 -9.00
N GLY A 340 15.37 -5.70 -8.45
CA GLY A 340 15.67 -6.09 -7.08
C GLY A 340 17.08 -6.66 -6.95
N ILE A 341 17.80 -6.25 -5.89
CA ILE A 341 19.15 -6.77 -5.57
C ILE A 341 19.22 -7.06 -4.08
N VAL A 342 19.59 -8.31 -3.74
CA VAL A 342 19.72 -8.77 -2.36
C VAL A 342 20.94 -9.68 -2.24
N ASP A 343 21.76 -9.54 -1.19
CA ASP A 343 22.83 -10.47 -0.87
C ASP A 343 22.41 -11.48 0.19
N ARG A 344 23.04 -12.65 0.18
CA ARG A 344 22.98 -13.63 1.26
C ARG A 344 24.39 -14.10 1.64
N GLN A 345 24.67 -14.10 2.94
CA GLN A 345 25.91 -14.62 3.51
C GLN A 345 25.59 -15.54 4.70
N GLY A 346 25.60 -16.85 4.47
CA GLY A 346 25.17 -17.83 5.45
C GLY A 346 23.72 -17.62 5.91
N ARG A 347 23.52 -17.32 7.21
CA ARG A 347 22.21 -17.05 7.82
C ARG A 347 21.84 -15.56 7.86
N ARG A 348 22.52 -14.71 7.10
CA ARG A 348 22.23 -13.29 6.95
C ARG A 348 21.87 -12.97 5.51
N LEU A 349 20.68 -12.40 5.30
CA LEU A 349 20.18 -11.94 4.01
C LEU A 349 20.09 -10.40 4.01
N GLY A 350 20.48 -9.76 2.91
CA GLY A 350 20.40 -8.30 2.73
C GLY A 350 21.28 -7.49 3.69
N GLY A 351 22.28 -8.13 4.31
CA GLY A 351 23.12 -7.48 5.30
C GLY A 351 24.12 -6.50 4.74
N ASN A 352 24.51 -6.67 3.48
CA ASN A 352 25.42 -5.78 2.78
C ASN A 352 24.67 -4.96 1.71
N ILE A 353 23.70 -5.57 1.02
CA ILE A 353 22.87 -4.91 0.02
C ILE A 353 21.45 -5.47 0.00
N CYS A 354 20.46 -4.61 0.08
CA CYS A 354 19.05 -4.90 -0.13
C CYS A 354 18.42 -3.63 -0.71
N LYS A 355 18.24 -3.57 -2.03
CA LYS A 355 17.69 -2.37 -2.67
C LYS A 355 17.03 -2.64 -4.01
N ARG A 356 16.22 -1.69 -4.45
CA ARG A 356 15.68 -1.63 -5.80
C ARG A 356 16.42 -0.58 -6.63
N ILE A 357 16.72 -0.91 -7.89
CA ILE A 357 17.22 0.05 -8.89
C ILE A 357 16.05 0.43 -9.80
N ASP A 358 15.76 1.71 -9.87
CA ASP A 358 14.74 2.29 -10.75
C ASP A 358 15.43 2.86 -12.00
N SER A 359 15.54 2.04 -13.04
CA SER A 359 16.19 2.42 -14.28
C SER A 359 15.54 1.75 -15.48
N ASN A 360 15.33 2.51 -16.54
CA ASN A 360 14.90 2.02 -17.86
C ASN A 360 16.08 1.57 -18.73
N ASP A 361 17.32 1.86 -18.32
CA ASP A 361 18.54 1.54 -19.03
C ASP A 361 19.24 0.32 -18.40
N LEU A 362 19.17 -0.82 -19.08
CA LEU A 362 19.81 -2.06 -18.65
C LEU A 362 21.34 -1.95 -18.59
N MET A 363 21.96 -1.07 -19.39
CA MET A 363 23.41 -0.89 -19.37
C MET A 363 23.86 -0.11 -18.14
N ALA A 364 23.09 0.94 -17.77
CA ALA A 364 23.30 1.65 -16.51
C ALA A 364 23.09 0.73 -15.32
N THR A 365 22.05 -0.10 -15.35
CA THR A 365 21.78 -1.12 -14.32
C THR A 365 22.94 -2.13 -14.21
N ALA A 366 23.48 -2.61 -15.35
CA ALA A 366 24.65 -3.50 -15.35
C ALA A 366 25.88 -2.84 -14.71
N GLY A 367 26.12 -1.56 -15.01
CA GLY A 367 27.23 -0.78 -14.44
C GLY A 367 27.10 -0.64 -12.93
N GLU A 368 25.90 -0.39 -12.41
CA GLU A 368 25.64 -0.28 -10.99
C GLU A 368 25.82 -1.63 -10.26
N ILE A 369 25.29 -2.73 -10.83
CA ILE A 369 25.49 -4.07 -10.31
C ILE A 369 26.98 -4.44 -10.28
N GLN A 370 27.74 -4.11 -11.33
CA GLN A 370 29.19 -4.33 -11.36
C GLN A 370 29.91 -3.58 -10.24
N GLN A 371 29.53 -2.32 -9.96
CA GLN A 371 30.12 -1.56 -8.85
C GLN A 371 29.81 -2.20 -7.48
N ILE A 372 28.57 -2.64 -7.27
CA ILE A 372 28.15 -3.36 -6.07
C ILE A 372 28.99 -4.65 -5.92
N ALA A 373 29.08 -5.43 -6.99
CA ALA A 373 29.81 -6.68 -6.98
C ALA A 373 31.32 -6.50 -6.77
N ARG A 374 31.94 -5.45 -7.31
CA ARG A 374 33.35 -5.12 -7.02
C ARG A 374 33.58 -4.81 -5.55
N LYS A 375 32.62 -4.12 -4.90
CA LYS A 375 32.69 -3.75 -3.47
C LYS A 375 32.48 -4.95 -2.56
N LEU A 376 31.51 -5.82 -2.88
CA LEU A 376 31.12 -6.95 -2.05
C LEU A 376 31.93 -8.21 -2.32
N ASN A 377 32.56 -8.31 -3.49
CA ASN A 377 33.27 -9.48 -4.00
C ASN A 377 32.49 -10.80 -3.83
N PRO A 378 31.23 -10.90 -4.36
CA PRO A 378 30.45 -12.10 -4.20
C PRO A 378 31.11 -13.30 -4.89
N THR A 379 30.91 -14.47 -4.32
CA THR A 379 31.34 -15.74 -4.92
C THR A 379 30.50 -16.03 -6.17
N LYS A 380 29.20 -15.76 -6.12
CA LYS A 380 28.26 -15.94 -7.24
C LYS A 380 27.24 -14.82 -7.28
N ILE A 381 26.74 -14.55 -8.50
CA ILE A 381 25.64 -13.62 -8.80
C ILE A 381 24.61 -14.41 -9.57
N ALA A 382 23.45 -14.69 -8.96
CA ALA A 382 22.32 -15.34 -9.59
C ALA A 382 21.37 -14.30 -10.19
N ILE A 383 21.09 -14.38 -11.48
CA ILE A 383 20.26 -13.42 -12.22
C ILE A 383 19.11 -14.16 -12.88
N ASP A 384 17.86 -13.68 -12.72
CA ASP A 384 16.76 -14.20 -13.52
C ASP A 384 16.97 -13.84 -15.01
N THR A 385 17.00 -14.85 -15.87
CA THR A 385 17.15 -14.70 -17.31
C THR A 385 15.84 -14.71 -18.07
N THR A 386 14.70 -14.69 -17.38
CA THR A 386 13.37 -14.67 -18.02
C THR A 386 13.16 -13.34 -18.75
N GLY A 387 12.79 -13.40 -20.01
CA GLY A 387 12.47 -12.20 -20.81
C GLY A 387 13.64 -11.21 -20.90
N LEU A 388 13.47 -10.01 -20.34
CA LEU A 388 14.46 -8.93 -20.40
C LEU A 388 15.75 -9.20 -19.59
N GLY A 389 15.69 -10.13 -18.65
CA GLY A 389 16.85 -10.50 -17.83
C GLY A 389 17.99 -11.12 -18.63
N ALA A 390 17.72 -11.72 -19.78
CA ALA A 390 18.76 -12.29 -20.65
C ALA A 390 19.80 -11.24 -21.09
N GLY A 391 19.36 -10.04 -21.49
CA GLY A 391 20.28 -8.98 -21.92
C GLY A 391 21.16 -8.44 -20.78
N LEU A 392 20.61 -8.34 -19.57
CA LEU A 392 21.37 -7.95 -18.38
C LEU A 392 22.37 -9.04 -17.98
N TYR A 393 21.95 -10.31 -18.05
CA TYR A 393 22.80 -11.47 -17.80
C TYR A 393 23.98 -11.52 -18.77
N ASP A 394 23.74 -11.40 -20.09
CA ASP A 394 24.81 -11.42 -21.11
C ASP A 394 25.84 -10.33 -20.83
N ARG A 395 25.36 -9.11 -20.55
CA ARG A 395 26.26 -7.99 -20.24
C ARG A 395 27.07 -8.19 -18.98
N LEU A 396 26.46 -8.66 -17.91
CA LEU A 396 27.17 -8.90 -16.64
C LEU A 396 28.14 -10.09 -16.75
N ARG A 397 27.79 -11.12 -17.52
CA ARG A 397 28.68 -12.26 -17.80
C ARG A 397 29.90 -11.83 -18.59
N GLU A 398 29.76 -10.94 -19.58
CA GLU A 398 30.87 -10.32 -20.29
C GLU A 398 31.80 -9.55 -19.36
N LEU A 399 31.25 -8.81 -18.39
CA LEU A 399 31.99 -7.94 -17.47
C LEU A 399 32.65 -8.69 -16.31
N MET A 400 32.09 -9.84 -15.87
CA MET A 400 32.43 -10.49 -14.62
C MET A 400 32.66 -12.01 -14.73
N GLY A 401 32.50 -12.58 -15.90
CA GLY A 401 32.81 -13.98 -16.21
C GLY A 401 31.94 -14.97 -15.43
N ASP A 402 32.57 -16.05 -14.96
CA ASP A 402 31.90 -17.21 -14.34
C ASP A 402 31.31 -16.94 -12.93
N LYS A 403 31.49 -15.72 -12.40
CA LYS A 403 30.77 -15.31 -11.20
C LYS A 403 29.26 -15.13 -11.46
N VAL A 404 28.88 -14.85 -12.71
CA VAL A 404 27.49 -14.60 -13.10
C VAL A 404 26.82 -15.88 -13.59
N GLU A 405 25.73 -16.26 -12.96
CA GLU A 405 24.94 -17.45 -13.27
C GLU A 405 23.50 -17.05 -13.61
N GLY A 406 23.06 -17.48 -14.79
CA GLY A 406 21.70 -17.25 -15.26
C GLY A 406 20.72 -18.29 -14.71
N VAL A 407 19.63 -17.85 -14.17
CA VAL A 407 18.57 -18.69 -13.60
C VAL A 407 17.26 -18.38 -14.32
N ASN A 408 16.65 -19.37 -14.96
CA ASN A 408 15.32 -19.20 -15.55
C ASN A 408 14.26 -19.67 -14.54
N PHE A 409 13.39 -18.78 -14.10
CA PHE A 409 12.32 -19.06 -13.14
C PHE A 409 11.33 -20.11 -13.63
N GLY A 410 11.03 -20.14 -14.93
CA GLY A 410 10.14 -21.09 -15.57
C GLY A 410 10.79 -22.46 -15.87
N ALA A 411 12.11 -22.58 -15.73
CA ALA A 411 12.82 -23.83 -16.00
C ALA A 411 12.38 -24.95 -15.04
N ARG A 412 12.69 -26.17 -15.44
CA ARG A 412 12.47 -27.37 -14.63
C ARG A 412 13.23 -27.28 -13.30
N ALA A 413 12.55 -27.57 -12.19
CA ALA A 413 13.16 -27.65 -10.87
C ALA A 413 14.24 -28.73 -10.82
N TYR A 414 15.21 -28.63 -9.94
CA TYR A 414 16.16 -29.71 -9.69
C TYR A 414 15.43 -30.89 -9.02
N ASN A 415 14.61 -30.62 -8.02
CA ASN A 415 13.72 -31.62 -7.43
C ASN A 415 12.34 -31.61 -8.10
N THR A 416 12.25 -32.27 -9.25
CA THR A 416 11.00 -32.35 -10.02
C THR A 416 9.91 -33.20 -9.38
N THR A 417 10.19 -33.92 -8.32
CA THR A 417 9.17 -34.64 -7.55
C THR A 417 8.40 -33.69 -6.65
N ALA A 418 9.08 -32.69 -6.09
CA ALA A 418 8.51 -31.76 -5.11
C ALA A 418 8.01 -30.42 -5.73
N TYR A 419 8.62 -29.96 -6.82
CA TYR A 419 8.39 -28.60 -7.35
C TYR A 419 8.04 -28.61 -8.84
N ALA A 420 7.07 -27.76 -9.22
CA ALA A 420 6.61 -27.62 -10.60
C ALA A 420 7.62 -26.87 -11.48
N ASN A 421 8.36 -25.91 -10.93
CA ASN A 421 9.37 -25.13 -11.63
C ASN A 421 10.47 -24.61 -10.67
N ARG A 422 11.47 -23.99 -11.25
CA ARG A 422 12.65 -23.47 -10.52
C ARG A 422 12.27 -22.36 -9.52
N ARG A 423 11.32 -21.48 -9.86
CA ARG A 423 10.87 -20.40 -8.96
C ARG A 423 10.24 -20.99 -7.68
N ALA A 424 9.38 -22.00 -7.81
CA ALA A 424 8.75 -22.66 -6.66
C ALA A 424 9.79 -23.30 -5.74
N GLU A 425 10.82 -23.96 -6.29
CA GLU A 425 11.91 -24.58 -5.54
C GLU A 425 12.72 -23.53 -4.77
N MET A 426 13.12 -22.42 -5.40
CA MET A 426 13.90 -21.36 -4.75
C MET A 426 13.12 -20.65 -3.64
N TRP A 427 11.85 -20.35 -3.86
CA TRP A 427 11.01 -19.74 -2.83
C TRP A 427 10.77 -20.67 -1.64
N ASP A 428 10.64 -21.97 -1.87
CA ASP A 428 10.52 -22.93 -0.77
C ASP A 428 11.83 -23.13 -0.02
N ASN A 429 12.99 -23.14 -0.70
CA ASN A 429 14.30 -23.13 -0.08
C ASN A 429 14.50 -21.87 0.80
N LEU A 430 14.05 -20.69 0.31
CA LEU A 430 14.04 -19.45 1.09
C LEU A 430 13.13 -19.57 2.32
N ARG A 431 11.91 -20.12 2.17
CA ARG A 431 10.99 -20.38 3.29
C ARG A 431 11.63 -21.30 4.35
N GLN A 432 12.22 -22.43 3.92
CA GLN A 432 12.90 -23.36 4.82
C GLN A 432 14.11 -22.70 5.51
N TRP A 433 14.85 -21.83 4.81
CA TRP A 433 15.94 -21.05 5.39
C TRP A 433 15.44 -20.14 6.53
N PHE A 434 14.26 -19.53 6.40
CA PHE A 434 13.63 -18.76 7.48
C PHE A 434 13.23 -19.60 8.69
N GLU A 435 13.02 -20.89 8.52
CA GLU A 435 12.67 -21.86 9.57
C GLU A 435 13.88 -22.49 10.25
N ASP A 436 15.12 -22.08 9.89
CA ASP A 436 16.35 -22.56 10.54
C ASP A 436 16.29 -22.33 12.06
N PRO A 437 16.39 -23.41 12.89
CA PRO A 437 16.29 -23.28 14.35
C PRO A 437 17.41 -22.43 14.97
N ALA A 438 18.53 -22.30 14.29
CA ALA A 438 19.63 -21.43 14.72
C ALA A 438 19.39 -19.95 14.45
N GLY A 439 18.25 -19.61 13.82
CA GLY A 439 17.82 -18.26 13.51
C GLY A 439 18.53 -17.65 12.32
N VAL A 440 17.83 -16.77 11.63
CA VAL A 440 18.32 -16.02 10.48
C VAL A 440 18.09 -14.53 10.69
N GLN A 441 18.85 -13.68 9.99
CA GLN A 441 18.73 -12.24 10.05
C GLN A 441 18.44 -11.64 8.68
N ILE A 442 17.53 -10.66 8.66
CA ILE A 442 17.29 -9.77 7.53
C ILE A 442 17.35 -8.31 8.01
N PRO A 443 17.53 -7.31 7.11
CA PRO A 443 17.47 -5.91 7.48
C PRO A 443 16.09 -5.52 7.99
N ASP A 444 16.01 -4.46 8.80
CA ASP A 444 14.77 -3.86 9.24
C ASP A 444 14.17 -3.02 8.09
N SER A 445 13.52 -3.71 7.15
CA SER A 445 12.95 -3.15 5.92
C SER A 445 11.51 -3.61 5.73
N ASP A 446 10.59 -2.64 5.70
CA ASP A 446 9.18 -2.87 5.40
C ASP A 446 8.98 -3.32 3.95
N GLU A 447 9.81 -2.82 3.02
CA GLU A 447 9.77 -3.22 1.61
C GLU A 447 10.10 -4.70 1.43
N LEU A 448 11.22 -5.15 2.04
CA LEU A 448 11.62 -6.56 1.97
C LEU A 448 10.59 -7.46 2.66
N GLN A 449 10.07 -7.06 3.82
CA GLN A 449 9.01 -7.81 4.50
C GLN A 449 7.76 -7.89 3.64
N GLY A 450 7.35 -6.79 2.98
CA GLY A 450 6.21 -6.75 2.07
C GLY A 450 6.35 -7.77 0.94
N ASP A 451 7.50 -7.82 0.32
CA ASP A 451 7.80 -8.75 -0.77
C ASP A 451 7.84 -10.21 -0.29
N LEU A 452 8.52 -10.50 0.81
CA LEU A 452 8.62 -11.85 1.38
C LEU A 452 7.27 -12.44 1.80
N CYS A 453 6.36 -11.58 2.30
CA CYS A 453 5.03 -12.00 2.71
C CYS A 453 3.98 -11.86 1.60
N SER A 454 4.36 -11.40 0.40
CA SER A 454 3.46 -11.12 -0.71
C SER A 454 2.86 -12.36 -1.36
N VAL A 455 3.60 -13.46 -1.40
CA VAL A 455 3.15 -14.74 -1.96
C VAL A 455 2.25 -15.44 -0.97
N VAL A 456 1.07 -15.87 -1.41
CA VAL A 456 0.06 -16.49 -0.53
C VAL A 456 -0.26 -17.93 -0.95
N ARG A 457 -0.83 -18.70 0.00
CA ARG A 457 -1.37 -20.07 -0.20
C ARG A 457 -2.85 -20.00 -0.50
N GLY A 458 -3.38 -21.01 -1.21
CA GLY A 458 -4.81 -21.16 -1.40
C GLY A 458 -5.22 -21.48 -2.84
N PRO A 459 -6.54 -21.57 -3.10
CA PRO A 459 -7.07 -21.79 -4.45
C PRO A 459 -6.64 -20.67 -5.41
N GLY A 460 -6.05 -21.03 -6.55
CA GLY A 460 -5.53 -20.04 -7.51
C GLY A 460 -4.16 -19.44 -7.17
N ALA A 461 -3.65 -19.64 -5.95
CA ALA A 461 -2.35 -19.17 -5.46
C ALA A 461 -1.38 -20.35 -5.28
N THR A 462 -0.45 -20.29 -4.31
CA THR A 462 0.51 -21.35 -4.02
C THR A 462 -0.22 -22.58 -3.48
N ARG A 463 -0.06 -23.72 -4.15
CA ARG A 463 -0.75 -24.98 -3.88
C ARG A 463 0.06 -26.17 -4.36
N PHE A 464 -0.39 -27.37 -4.02
CA PHE A 464 0.10 -28.58 -4.67
C PHE A 464 -0.79 -28.93 -5.87
N ASN A 465 -0.17 -29.31 -7.00
CA ASN A 465 -0.89 -29.79 -8.18
C ASN A 465 -1.30 -31.27 -8.02
N SER A 466 -1.96 -31.82 -9.04
CA SER A 466 -2.40 -33.24 -9.06
C SER A 466 -1.24 -34.24 -8.99
N SER A 467 -0.03 -33.83 -9.30
CA SER A 467 1.19 -34.63 -9.21
C SER A 467 1.90 -34.49 -7.86
N GLY A 468 1.33 -33.72 -6.91
CA GLY A 468 1.93 -33.48 -5.59
C GLY A 468 3.06 -32.46 -5.60
N GLN A 469 3.30 -31.75 -6.70
CA GLN A 469 4.34 -30.74 -6.81
C GLN A 469 3.86 -29.39 -6.31
N LEU A 470 4.70 -28.65 -5.60
CA LEU A 470 4.43 -27.26 -5.20
C LEU A 470 4.42 -26.36 -6.44
N VAL A 471 3.32 -25.65 -6.63
CA VAL A 471 3.14 -24.58 -7.62
C VAL A 471 3.04 -23.27 -6.87
N LEU A 472 3.99 -22.36 -7.09
CA LEU A 472 3.98 -21.05 -6.47
C LEU A 472 2.95 -20.14 -7.13
N GLU A 473 2.38 -19.18 -6.37
CA GLU A 473 1.52 -18.12 -6.90
C GLU A 473 2.22 -17.39 -8.06
N PRO A 474 1.57 -17.23 -9.23
CA PRO A 474 2.14 -16.46 -10.34
C PRO A 474 2.45 -15.00 -9.94
N LYS A 475 3.56 -14.45 -10.44
CA LYS A 475 3.97 -13.06 -10.15
C LYS A 475 2.90 -12.06 -10.57
N GLU A 476 2.20 -12.32 -11.68
CA GLU A 476 1.10 -11.51 -12.20
C GLU A 476 -0.07 -11.45 -11.21
N HIS A 477 -0.44 -12.55 -10.57
CA HIS A 477 -1.50 -12.58 -9.57
C HIS A 477 -1.12 -11.81 -8.30
N VAL A 478 0.15 -11.92 -7.85
CA VAL A 478 0.66 -11.09 -6.74
C VAL A 478 0.53 -9.61 -7.09
N LYS A 479 0.94 -9.25 -8.32
CA LYS A 479 0.90 -7.88 -8.82
C LYS A 479 -0.53 -7.33 -8.97
N GLU A 480 -1.47 -8.13 -9.47
CA GLU A 480 -2.88 -7.77 -9.56
C GLU A 480 -3.48 -7.53 -8.17
N ARG A 481 -3.15 -8.37 -7.19
CA ARG A 481 -3.67 -8.30 -5.83
C ARG A 481 -3.07 -7.16 -5.00
N LEU A 482 -1.77 -6.89 -5.13
CA LEU A 482 -1.03 -5.95 -4.28
C LEU A 482 -0.62 -4.66 -4.99
N THR A 483 -0.79 -4.59 -6.33
CA THR A 483 -0.38 -3.44 -7.17
C THR A 483 1.14 -3.19 -7.24
N PHE A 484 1.95 -4.12 -6.73
CA PHE A 484 3.41 -4.10 -6.84
C PHE A 484 3.97 -5.50 -7.09
N SER A 485 5.20 -5.56 -7.59
CA SER A 485 5.94 -6.80 -7.85
C SER A 485 6.86 -7.13 -6.67
N PRO A 486 7.00 -8.42 -6.26
CA PRO A 486 7.89 -8.83 -5.18
C PRO A 486 9.36 -8.91 -5.61
N ASP A 487 9.91 -7.85 -6.18
CA ASP A 487 11.22 -7.83 -6.82
C ASP A 487 12.36 -8.14 -5.84
N LEU A 488 12.30 -7.64 -4.59
CA LEU A 488 13.26 -8.00 -3.54
C LEU A 488 13.04 -9.43 -3.04
N GLY A 489 11.80 -9.91 -3.00
CA GLY A 489 11.47 -11.29 -2.64
C GLY A 489 12.00 -12.29 -3.67
N ASP A 490 11.81 -12.01 -4.97
CA ASP A 490 12.35 -12.82 -6.07
C ASP A 490 13.89 -12.77 -6.09
N ALA A 491 14.52 -11.59 -5.84
CA ALA A 491 15.96 -11.45 -5.68
C ALA A 491 16.50 -12.25 -4.48
N ALA A 492 15.78 -12.25 -3.35
CA ALA A 492 16.12 -13.06 -2.18
C ALA A 492 16.04 -14.56 -2.50
N ALA A 493 14.99 -15.02 -3.21
CA ALA A 493 14.85 -16.41 -3.63
C ALA A 493 16.00 -16.84 -4.57
N LEU A 494 16.45 -15.95 -5.47
CA LEU A 494 17.58 -16.20 -6.35
C LEU A 494 18.88 -16.51 -5.60
N THR A 495 19.07 -15.98 -4.39
CA THR A 495 20.26 -16.32 -3.58
C THR A 495 20.29 -17.81 -3.18
N HIS A 496 19.17 -18.53 -3.30
CA HIS A 496 19.02 -19.96 -3.06
C HIS A 496 19.02 -20.81 -4.34
N ALA A 497 19.26 -20.18 -5.51
CA ALA A 497 19.38 -20.90 -6.78
C ALA A 497 20.67 -21.71 -6.90
N ILE A 498 21.71 -21.35 -6.14
CA ILE A 498 23.06 -21.90 -6.25
C ILE A 498 23.45 -22.48 -4.90
N GLU A 499 23.79 -23.76 -4.87
CA GLU A 499 24.39 -24.39 -3.71
C GLU A 499 25.90 -24.06 -3.68
N ILE A 500 26.33 -23.34 -2.66
CA ILE A 500 27.75 -23.08 -2.41
C ILE A 500 28.13 -23.81 -1.12
N SER A 501 28.95 -24.85 -1.26
CA SER A 501 29.51 -25.55 -0.10
C SER A 501 30.55 -24.68 0.61
N ALA A 502 30.50 -24.64 1.94
CA ALA A 502 31.43 -23.86 2.77
C ALA A 502 32.91 -24.23 2.56
N VAL A 503 33.18 -25.35 1.92
CA VAL A 503 34.55 -25.91 1.67
C VAL A 503 35.26 -25.17 0.53
N GLN A 504 34.57 -24.51 -0.38
CA GLN A 504 35.20 -23.78 -1.50
C GLN A 504 35.81 -22.42 -1.12
N ALA A 505 35.57 -21.92 0.10
CA ALA A 505 36.11 -20.63 0.55
C ALA A 505 37.53 -20.73 1.13
N SER A 506 38.08 -21.92 1.30
CA SER A 506 39.41 -22.13 1.91
C SER A 506 40.54 -22.43 0.91
N GLU A 507 40.25 -22.60 -0.38
CA GLU A 507 41.30 -22.94 -1.36
C GLU A 507 41.97 -21.73 -2.06
N ASP A 508 41.38 -20.51 -1.94
CA ASP A 508 41.94 -19.30 -2.56
C ASP A 508 42.70 -18.37 -1.58
N GLY A 509 43.03 -18.81 -0.39
CA GLY A 509 43.68 -17.96 0.59
C GLY A 509 44.59 -18.67 1.58
N ASP A 510 45.61 -19.37 1.16
CA ASP A 510 46.88 -19.50 1.91
C ASP A 510 47.97 -20.18 1.05
N GLY A 511 48.56 -19.40 0.16
CA GLY A 511 49.89 -19.66 -0.39
C GLY A 511 50.92 -18.78 0.31
N ALA A 512 51.12 -18.96 1.63
CA ALA A 512 52.25 -18.36 2.33
C ALA A 512 52.78 -19.30 3.41
N ASN A 513 53.73 -20.12 3.01
CA ASN A 513 54.96 -20.47 3.73
C ASN A 513 54.94 -20.50 5.26
N CYS A 514 54.96 -21.68 5.85
CA CYS A 514 55.63 -21.94 7.14
C CYS A 514 56.42 -23.22 7.08
N GLY A 515 57.61 -23.14 6.52
CA GLY A 515 58.71 -24.02 6.92
C GLY A 515 59.23 -23.54 8.26
N TRP A 516 59.30 -24.42 9.27
CA TRP A 516 60.25 -24.43 10.34
C TRP A 516 60.38 -25.84 10.93
N MET A 517 61.42 -26.44 10.61
CA MET A 517 62.42 -27.29 11.24
C MET A 517 62.12 -27.90 12.60
N ALA A 518 62.44 -29.19 12.60
CA ALA A 518 62.72 -30.01 13.76
C ALA A 518 63.92 -29.50 14.59
N SER A 519 63.78 -29.60 15.85
CA SER A 519 64.75 -30.16 16.77
C SER A 519 64.09 -30.38 18.13
#